data_64d8209badd2553e622ed3958cfc26ea
#
_entry.id   64d8209badd2553e622ed3958cfc26ea
#
_cell.length_a   1.000
_cell.length_b   1.000
_cell.length_c   1.000
_cell.angle_alpha   90.00
_cell.angle_beta   90.00
_cell.angle_gamma   90.00
#
_symmetry.space_group_name_H-M   'P 1'
#
loop_
_entity.id
_entity.type
_entity.pdbx_description
1 polymer ?
#
loop_
_entity_poly.entity_id
_entity_poly.type
_entity_poly.pdbx_seq_one_letter_code
_entity_poly.pdbx_strand_id
1 'polypeptide(L)'
;SADIGNDIWALRWKGDPKGLTGMDVVRAHPACGVCLMHMHREPQTMQVAPMEGDVVPQVADFLRHVAQGVQHHGVDASRICLDPGIGFGKTVQQNFALLARQVELRTLGYPILAGWSRKSSLAAVTSLAASADTDLRARMVPSVAAALLAVQNGASIVRVHDVKQTVQALQVLAAM
;
A
#
# COMPACT_ATOMS: atom_id res chain seq x y z
N SER A 1 -8.56 18.78 -8.59
CA SER A 1 -7.29 18.12 -8.94
C SER A 1 -6.87 17.22 -7.80
N ALA A 2 -6.28 16.06 -8.10
CA ALA A 2 -5.71 15.18 -7.08
C ALA A 2 -4.24 15.58 -6.88
N ASP A 3 -3.78 15.54 -5.60
CA ASP A 3 -2.38 15.81 -5.27
C ASP A 3 -1.51 14.56 -5.46
N ILE A 4 -2.10 13.35 -5.26
CA ILE A 4 -1.44 12.07 -5.48
C ILE A 4 -2.40 11.12 -6.20
N GLY A 5 -1.97 10.57 -7.32
CA GLY A 5 -2.63 9.46 -8.00
C GLY A 5 -2.19 8.13 -7.37
N ASN A 6 -3.14 7.34 -6.86
CA ASN A 6 -2.85 6.02 -6.30
C ASN A 6 -3.21 4.94 -7.32
N ASP A 7 -2.20 4.25 -7.86
CA ASP A 7 -2.41 3.26 -8.91
C ASP A 7 -2.03 1.85 -8.46
N ILE A 8 -3.03 0.98 -8.37
CA ILE A 8 -2.87 -0.44 -7.99
C ILE A 8 -2.09 -1.27 -9.02
N TRP A 9 -2.01 -0.80 -10.26
CA TRP A 9 -1.23 -1.43 -11.33
C TRP A 9 0.22 -0.95 -11.39
N ALA A 10 0.60 0.04 -10.61
CA ALA A 10 1.90 0.69 -10.68
C ALA A 10 2.23 1.15 -12.12
N LEU A 11 1.26 1.78 -12.77
CA LEU A 11 1.27 2.29 -14.16
C LEU A 11 1.47 1.21 -15.25
N ARG A 12 1.32 -0.07 -14.90
CA ARG A 12 1.49 -1.18 -15.84
C ARG A 12 0.23 -1.49 -16.65
N TRP A 13 -0.92 -0.92 -16.28
CA TRP A 13 -2.15 -1.13 -17.04
C TRP A 13 -2.04 -0.47 -18.42
N LYS A 14 -2.21 -1.27 -19.48
CA LYS A 14 -2.00 -0.81 -20.85
C LYS A 14 -3.19 -0.05 -21.43
N GLY A 15 -4.32 -0.05 -20.74
CA GLY A 15 -5.51 0.69 -21.18
C GLY A 15 -6.08 0.21 -22.52
N ASP A 16 -6.76 1.12 -23.18
CA ASP A 16 -7.12 0.98 -24.60
C ASP A 16 -5.84 1.05 -25.43
N PRO A 17 -5.58 0.13 -26.37
CA PRO A 17 -4.40 0.17 -27.26
C PRO A 17 -4.20 1.49 -28.03
N LYS A 18 -5.25 2.30 -28.14
CA LYS A 18 -5.23 3.63 -28.80
C LYS A 18 -5.31 4.78 -27.80
N GLY A 19 -5.39 4.50 -26.49
CA GLY A 19 -5.55 5.49 -25.43
C GLY A 19 -4.23 5.87 -24.75
N LEU A 20 -4.31 6.88 -23.87
CA LEU A 20 -3.20 7.27 -23.02
C LEU A 20 -2.91 6.18 -21.99
N THR A 21 -1.64 5.87 -21.78
CA THR A 21 -1.20 5.01 -20.68
C THR A 21 -1.22 5.78 -19.35
N GLY A 22 -1.22 5.07 -18.21
CA GLY A 22 -1.05 5.70 -16.90
C GLY A 22 0.22 6.55 -16.83
N MET A 23 1.29 6.12 -17.51
CA MET A 23 2.55 6.86 -17.61
C MET A 23 2.38 8.19 -18.34
N ASP A 24 1.65 8.22 -19.46
CA ASP A 24 1.39 9.44 -20.22
C ASP A 24 0.60 10.44 -19.36
N VAL A 25 -0.38 9.97 -18.60
CA VAL A 25 -1.16 10.80 -17.68
C VAL A 25 -0.27 11.40 -16.60
N VAL A 26 0.58 10.59 -15.93
CA VAL A 26 1.47 11.08 -14.87
C VAL A 26 2.49 12.10 -15.40
N ARG A 27 2.99 11.90 -16.61
CA ARG A 27 3.90 12.86 -17.26
C ARG A 27 3.22 14.18 -17.62
N ALA A 28 1.96 14.12 -18.08
CA ALA A 28 1.17 15.31 -18.43
C ALA A 28 0.77 16.15 -17.21
N HIS A 29 0.86 15.59 -15.98
CA HIS A 29 0.48 16.27 -14.74
C HIS A 29 1.66 16.38 -13.76
N PRO A 30 2.67 17.24 -14.03
CA PRO A 30 3.92 17.30 -13.26
C PRO A 30 3.75 17.72 -11.79
N ALA A 31 2.65 18.38 -11.44
CA ALA A 31 2.33 18.76 -10.07
C ALA A 31 1.70 17.64 -9.24
N CYS A 32 1.32 16.51 -9.85
CA CYS A 32 0.71 15.39 -9.16
C CYS A 32 1.76 14.32 -8.81
N GLY A 33 1.76 13.87 -7.56
CA GLY A 33 2.53 12.69 -7.14
C GLY A 33 1.87 11.39 -7.62
N VAL A 34 2.61 10.29 -7.55
CA VAL A 34 2.10 8.96 -7.87
C VAL A 34 2.48 7.95 -6.79
N CYS A 35 1.51 7.16 -6.36
CA CYS A 35 1.72 6.01 -5.50
C CYS A 35 1.72 4.73 -6.35
N LEU A 36 2.85 4.03 -6.34
CA LEU A 36 3.03 2.77 -7.07
C LEU A 36 2.81 1.61 -6.11
N MET A 37 1.79 0.78 -6.37
CA MET A 37 1.43 -0.31 -5.48
C MET A 37 1.87 -1.66 -6.03
N HIS A 38 2.39 -2.52 -5.14
CA HIS A 38 2.61 -3.93 -5.46
C HIS A 38 1.31 -4.72 -5.40
N MET A 39 1.00 -5.42 -6.48
CA MET A 39 -0.06 -6.42 -6.55
C MET A 39 0.51 -7.69 -7.18
N HIS A 40 0.28 -8.84 -6.51
CA HIS A 40 0.60 -10.13 -7.09
C HIS A 40 -0.50 -10.54 -8.08
N ARG A 41 -0.13 -10.81 -9.33
CA ARG A 41 -1.06 -11.11 -10.43
C ARG A 41 -2.02 -9.94 -10.73
N GLU A 42 -3.22 -10.26 -11.17
CA GLU A 42 -4.28 -9.30 -11.50
C GLU A 42 -5.36 -9.28 -10.40
N PRO A 43 -6.14 -8.21 -10.26
CA PRO A 43 -7.17 -8.09 -9.22
C PRO A 43 -8.13 -9.26 -9.16
N GLN A 44 -8.44 -9.86 -10.32
CA GLN A 44 -9.40 -10.97 -10.44
C GLN A 44 -8.80 -12.32 -10.02
N THR A 45 -7.48 -12.49 -10.09
CA THR A 45 -6.79 -13.77 -9.85
C THR A 45 -5.86 -13.76 -8.64
N MET A 46 -5.62 -12.62 -8.04
CA MET A 46 -4.65 -12.44 -6.94
C MET A 46 -4.92 -13.28 -5.69
N GLN A 47 -6.18 -13.65 -5.45
CA GLN A 47 -6.57 -14.46 -4.28
C GLN A 47 -6.54 -15.98 -4.55
N VAL A 48 -6.47 -16.39 -5.82
CA VAL A 48 -6.50 -17.82 -6.21
C VAL A 48 -5.18 -18.52 -5.87
N ALA A 49 -4.06 -17.81 -6.02
CA ALA A 49 -2.73 -18.33 -5.70
C ALA A 49 -1.90 -17.18 -5.14
N PRO A 50 -1.83 -17.03 -3.80
CA PRO A 50 -1.02 -16.01 -3.16
C PRO A 50 0.47 -16.21 -3.46
N MET A 51 1.29 -15.21 -3.16
CA MET A 51 2.75 -15.29 -3.32
C MET A 51 3.33 -16.45 -2.52
N GLU A 52 4.44 -17.01 -3.00
CA GLU A 52 5.18 -18.06 -2.30
C GLU A 52 6.48 -17.50 -1.70
N GLY A 53 6.96 -18.15 -0.64
CA GLY A 53 8.22 -17.81 0.01
C GLY A 53 8.21 -16.50 0.79
N ASP A 54 9.40 -15.90 0.98
CA ASP A 54 9.55 -14.62 1.66
C ASP A 54 9.11 -13.48 0.74
N VAL A 55 8.00 -12.85 1.09
CA VAL A 55 7.39 -11.79 0.26
C VAL A 55 8.08 -10.44 0.40
N VAL A 56 8.79 -10.18 1.49
CA VAL A 56 9.37 -8.84 1.74
C VAL A 56 10.42 -8.47 0.70
N PRO A 57 11.44 -9.29 0.41
CA PRO A 57 12.39 -8.98 -0.66
C PRO A 57 11.74 -8.97 -2.04
N GLN A 58 10.77 -9.85 -2.30
CA GLN A 58 10.08 -9.88 -3.59
C GLN A 58 9.29 -8.59 -3.85
N VAL A 59 8.58 -8.09 -2.83
CA VAL A 59 7.86 -6.81 -2.91
C VAL A 59 8.84 -5.65 -3.05
N ALA A 60 9.95 -5.66 -2.31
CA ALA A 60 10.98 -4.62 -2.41
C ALA A 60 11.57 -4.56 -3.82
N ASP A 61 11.91 -5.70 -4.41
CA ASP A 61 12.49 -5.77 -5.75
C ASP A 61 11.50 -5.30 -6.82
N PHE A 62 10.23 -5.69 -6.71
CA PHE A 62 9.18 -5.19 -7.59
C PHE A 62 9.04 -3.66 -7.51
N LEU A 63 8.93 -3.11 -6.29
CA LEU A 63 8.75 -1.67 -6.08
C LEU A 63 9.96 -0.88 -6.58
N ARG A 64 11.18 -1.39 -6.35
CA ARG A 64 12.41 -0.81 -6.90
C ARG A 64 12.36 -0.73 -8.42
N HIS A 65 12.01 -1.85 -9.07
CA HIS A 65 11.97 -1.94 -10.52
C HIS A 65 10.95 -0.97 -11.13
N VAL A 66 9.73 -0.92 -10.61
CA VAL A 66 8.71 -0.01 -11.16
C VAL A 66 9.04 1.45 -10.90
N ALA A 67 9.60 1.80 -9.72
CA ALA A 67 10.02 3.16 -9.43
C ALA A 67 11.13 3.63 -10.38
N GLN A 68 12.14 2.79 -10.62
CA GLN A 68 13.20 3.07 -11.59
C GLN A 68 12.64 3.24 -13.01
N GLY A 69 11.70 2.38 -13.41
CA GLY A 69 11.03 2.49 -14.69
C GLY A 69 10.28 3.82 -14.84
N VAL A 70 9.56 4.24 -13.81
CA VAL A 70 8.82 5.51 -13.81
C VAL A 70 9.77 6.71 -13.89
N GLN A 71 10.90 6.67 -13.17
CA GLN A 71 11.93 7.72 -13.28
C GLN A 71 12.58 7.75 -14.66
N HIS A 72 12.85 6.61 -15.27
CA HIS A 72 13.40 6.53 -16.63
C HIS A 72 12.49 7.20 -17.67
N HIS A 73 11.18 7.23 -17.41
CA HIS A 73 10.20 7.93 -18.22
C HIS A 73 10.05 9.42 -17.86
N GLY A 74 10.95 9.97 -17.04
CA GLY A 74 11.04 11.39 -16.74
C GLY A 74 10.17 11.88 -15.58
N VAL A 75 9.69 10.98 -14.71
CA VAL A 75 9.00 11.36 -13.47
C VAL A 75 10.03 11.53 -12.36
N ASP A 76 10.05 12.70 -11.72
CA ASP A 76 10.98 12.99 -10.62
C ASP A 76 10.73 12.06 -9.41
N ALA A 77 11.81 11.62 -8.76
CA ALA A 77 11.76 10.74 -7.60
C ALA A 77 10.93 11.33 -6.44
N SER A 78 10.97 12.64 -6.27
CA SER A 78 10.20 13.36 -5.22
C SER A 78 8.68 13.25 -5.40
N ARG A 79 8.22 12.84 -6.58
CA ARG A 79 6.81 12.62 -6.89
C ARG A 79 6.33 11.19 -6.65
N ILE A 80 7.22 10.28 -6.27
CA ILE A 80 6.93 8.85 -6.15
C ILE A 80 6.80 8.46 -4.69
N CYS A 81 5.73 7.75 -4.33
CA CYS A 81 5.64 6.96 -3.11
C CYS A 81 5.30 5.50 -3.44
N LEU A 82 5.59 4.59 -2.53
CA LEU A 82 5.47 3.15 -2.73
C LEU A 82 4.49 2.54 -1.74
N ASP A 83 3.60 1.66 -2.22
CA ASP A 83 2.65 0.90 -1.39
C ASP A 83 2.97 -0.60 -1.53
N PRO A 84 3.30 -1.32 -0.45
CA PRO A 84 3.53 -2.77 -0.48
C PRO A 84 2.28 -3.58 -0.85
N GLY A 85 1.11 -2.98 -0.92
CA GLY A 85 -0.11 -3.61 -1.38
C GLY A 85 -0.64 -4.68 -0.43
N ILE A 86 -0.88 -4.31 0.82
CA ILE A 86 -1.49 -5.18 1.83
C ILE A 86 -2.83 -5.72 1.35
N GLY A 87 -3.01 -7.05 1.38
CA GLY A 87 -4.24 -7.72 0.94
C GLY A 87 -4.35 -7.95 -0.58
N PHE A 88 -3.33 -7.59 -1.36
CA PHE A 88 -3.31 -7.80 -2.80
C PHE A 88 -2.44 -9.02 -3.17
N GLY A 89 -3.06 -10.21 -3.19
CA GLY A 89 -2.41 -11.47 -3.55
C GLY A 89 -1.44 -12.02 -2.51
N LYS A 90 -1.68 -11.74 -1.24
CA LYS A 90 -0.85 -12.18 -0.11
C LYS A 90 -1.70 -12.84 0.97
N THR A 91 -1.15 -13.84 1.63
CA THR A 91 -1.78 -14.46 2.81
C THR A 91 -1.81 -13.50 4.01
N VAL A 92 -2.57 -13.83 5.04
CA VAL A 92 -2.59 -13.09 6.31
C VAL A 92 -1.19 -12.99 6.89
N GLN A 93 -0.48 -14.11 6.96
CA GLN A 93 0.88 -14.17 7.50
C GLN A 93 1.86 -13.30 6.70
N GLN A 94 1.78 -13.33 5.37
CA GLN A 94 2.60 -12.51 4.50
C GLN A 94 2.34 -11.01 4.66
N ASN A 95 1.07 -10.62 4.84
CA ASN A 95 0.72 -9.23 5.11
C ASN A 95 1.34 -8.76 6.44
N PHE A 96 1.30 -9.57 7.50
CA PHE A 96 1.92 -9.23 8.78
C PHE A 96 3.45 -9.26 8.72
N ALA A 97 4.07 -10.13 7.93
CA ALA A 97 5.49 -10.08 7.66
C ALA A 97 5.92 -8.75 7.01
N LEU A 98 5.13 -8.26 6.06
CA LEU A 98 5.35 -6.93 5.46
C LEU A 98 5.20 -5.79 6.49
N LEU A 99 4.26 -5.87 7.43
CA LEU A 99 4.13 -4.88 8.49
C LEU A 99 5.34 -4.90 9.42
N ALA A 100 5.70 -6.08 9.92
CA ALA A 100 6.80 -6.24 10.89
C ALA A 100 8.15 -5.83 10.31
N ARG A 101 8.38 -6.07 9.02
CA ARG A 101 9.63 -5.81 8.32
C ARG A 101 9.54 -4.61 7.35
N GLN A 102 8.52 -3.76 7.48
CA GLN A 102 8.30 -2.61 6.59
C GLN A 102 9.50 -1.66 6.55
N VAL A 103 10.26 -1.58 7.64
CA VAL A 103 11.49 -0.77 7.71
C VAL A 103 12.49 -1.12 6.60
N GLU A 104 12.51 -2.37 6.12
CA GLU A 104 13.37 -2.79 5.02
C GLU A 104 13.03 -2.08 3.70
N LEU A 105 11.76 -1.70 3.49
CA LEU A 105 11.33 -0.97 2.30
C LEU A 105 11.86 0.48 2.27
N ARG A 106 12.26 1.05 3.42
CA ARG A 106 12.86 2.39 3.46
C ARG A 106 14.19 2.46 2.71
N THR A 107 14.88 1.34 2.56
CA THR A 107 16.13 1.26 1.79
C THR A 107 15.93 1.58 0.31
N LEU A 108 14.70 1.59 -0.16
CA LEU A 108 14.35 1.98 -1.53
C LEU A 108 14.47 3.50 -1.77
N GLY A 109 14.50 4.32 -0.69
CA GLY A 109 14.68 5.77 -0.78
C GLY A 109 13.42 6.56 -1.11
N TYR A 110 12.23 5.95 -1.05
CA TYR A 110 10.95 6.61 -1.31
C TYR A 110 10.04 6.58 -0.07
N PRO A 111 9.12 7.56 0.07
CA PRO A 111 8.05 7.47 1.06
C PRO A 111 7.23 6.20 0.90
N ILE A 112 6.88 5.56 2.03
CA ILE A 112 6.04 4.36 2.04
C ILE A 112 4.62 4.73 2.45
N LEU A 113 3.64 4.31 1.64
CA LEU A 113 2.22 4.36 1.97
C LEU A 113 1.78 2.99 2.49
N ALA A 114 1.09 2.99 3.64
CA ALA A 114 0.53 1.79 4.24
C ALA A 114 -1.01 1.85 4.31
N GLY A 115 -1.67 0.92 3.65
CA GLY A 115 -3.14 0.83 3.56
C GLY A 115 -3.68 -0.39 4.29
N TRP A 116 -3.76 -0.37 5.64
CA TRP A 116 -4.24 -1.48 6.46
C TRP A 116 -5.74 -1.42 6.78
N SER A 117 -6.34 -0.24 6.66
CA SER A 117 -7.67 0.03 7.18
C SER A 117 -8.74 -0.92 6.65
N ARG A 118 -9.44 -1.57 7.58
CA ARG A 118 -10.56 -2.51 7.38
C ARG A 118 -10.22 -3.76 6.56
N LYS A 119 -8.93 -4.09 6.40
CA LYS A 119 -8.49 -5.27 5.64
C LYS A 119 -8.89 -6.57 6.35
N SER A 120 -9.17 -7.61 5.55
CA SER A 120 -9.55 -8.94 6.03
C SER A 120 -8.47 -9.59 6.91
N SER A 121 -7.20 -9.30 6.66
CA SER A 121 -6.09 -9.78 7.49
C SER A 121 -6.19 -9.34 8.95
N LEU A 122 -6.77 -8.15 9.23
CA LEU A 122 -7.01 -7.69 10.59
C LEU A 122 -8.13 -8.48 11.26
N ALA A 123 -9.22 -8.74 10.53
CA ALA A 123 -10.30 -9.56 11.02
C ALA A 123 -9.83 -10.99 11.34
N ALA A 124 -8.93 -11.54 10.50
CA ALA A 124 -8.43 -12.91 10.65
C ALA A 124 -7.62 -13.15 11.95
N VAL A 125 -6.99 -12.10 12.51
CA VAL A 125 -6.18 -12.21 13.73
C VAL A 125 -6.87 -11.66 14.99
N THR A 126 -8.11 -11.20 14.84
CA THR A 126 -8.93 -10.72 15.94
C THR A 126 -10.17 -11.59 16.10
N SER A 127 -10.88 -11.49 17.22
CA SER A 127 -12.13 -12.23 17.44
C SER A 127 -13.23 -11.94 16.39
N LEU A 128 -13.03 -10.93 15.56
CA LEU A 128 -13.95 -10.57 14.47
C LEU A 128 -14.05 -11.63 13.36
N ALA A 129 -13.06 -12.51 13.24
CA ALA A 129 -13.09 -13.60 12.26
C ALA A 129 -14.19 -14.65 12.58
N ALA A 130 -14.51 -14.83 13.87
CA ALA A 130 -15.51 -15.79 14.35
C ALA A 130 -16.93 -15.19 14.41
N SER A 131 -17.09 -13.87 14.25
CA SER A 131 -18.39 -13.22 14.26
C SER A 131 -18.99 -13.23 12.86
N ALA A 132 -20.29 -13.51 12.75
CA ALA A 132 -21.04 -13.30 11.52
C ALA A 132 -21.21 -11.79 11.19
N ASP A 133 -20.61 -10.92 12.01
CA ASP A 133 -20.68 -9.48 11.87
C ASP A 133 -19.85 -9.03 10.69
N THR A 134 -20.53 -8.67 9.62
CA THR A 134 -19.95 -8.07 8.42
C THR A 134 -19.71 -6.57 8.57
N ASP A 135 -19.97 -5.98 9.75
CA ASP A 135 -19.77 -4.56 9.97
C ASP A 135 -18.28 -4.21 9.89
N LEU A 136 -17.93 -3.55 8.82
CA LEU A 136 -16.57 -3.06 8.60
C LEU A 136 -16.12 -2.06 9.67
N ARG A 137 -17.05 -1.44 10.42
CA ARG A 137 -16.74 -0.52 11.53
C ARG A 137 -16.15 -1.28 12.74
N ALA A 138 -16.52 -2.55 12.94
CA ALA A 138 -15.92 -3.39 13.97
C ALA A 138 -14.39 -3.53 13.78
N ARG A 139 -13.88 -3.33 12.56
CA ARG A 139 -12.44 -3.34 12.25
C ARG A 139 -11.72 -2.02 12.53
N MET A 140 -12.38 -1.01 13.13
CA MET A 140 -11.77 0.30 13.37
C MET A 140 -10.57 0.19 14.32
N VAL A 141 -10.73 -0.43 15.47
CA VAL A 141 -9.64 -0.57 16.47
C VAL A 141 -8.40 -1.27 15.89
N PRO A 142 -8.52 -2.48 15.29
CA PRO A 142 -7.36 -3.11 14.67
C PRO A 142 -6.80 -2.31 13.49
N SER A 143 -7.61 -1.51 12.79
CA SER A 143 -7.13 -0.63 11.71
C SER A 143 -6.25 0.50 12.24
N VAL A 144 -6.65 1.13 13.34
CA VAL A 144 -5.87 2.19 14.00
C VAL A 144 -4.57 1.61 14.57
N ALA A 145 -4.63 0.45 15.22
CA ALA A 145 -3.44 -0.24 15.74
C ALA A 145 -2.43 -0.55 14.61
N ALA A 146 -2.91 -1.10 13.49
CA ALA A 146 -2.04 -1.40 12.36
C ALA A 146 -1.46 -0.12 11.71
N ALA A 147 -2.21 0.99 11.69
CA ALA A 147 -1.70 2.27 11.21
C ALA A 147 -0.57 2.81 12.10
N LEU A 148 -0.70 2.74 13.43
CA LEU A 148 0.36 3.10 14.38
C LEU A 148 1.62 2.26 14.15
N LEU A 149 1.48 0.94 14.09
CA LEU A 149 2.59 0.03 13.85
C LEU A 149 3.26 0.30 12.49
N ALA A 150 2.49 0.62 11.46
CA ALA A 150 3.04 0.97 10.17
C ALA A 150 3.88 2.27 10.23
N VAL A 151 3.43 3.28 10.96
CA VAL A 151 4.20 4.52 11.15
C VAL A 151 5.47 4.26 11.95
N GLN A 152 5.40 3.50 13.04
CA GLN A 152 6.58 3.08 13.81
C GLN A 152 7.60 2.33 12.95
N ASN A 153 7.12 1.51 12.00
CA ASN A 153 7.95 0.78 11.05
C ASN A 153 8.28 1.57 9.77
N GLY A 154 8.08 2.90 9.80
CA GLY A 154 8.59 3.81 8.79
C GLY A 154 7.65 4.16 7.64
N ALA A 155 6.32 3.94 7.78
CA ALA A 155 5.37 4.52 6.85
C ALA A 155 5.35 6.04 6.96
N SER A 156 5.40 6.72 5.82
CA SER A 156 5.27 8.18 5.73
C SER A 156 3.81 8.60 5.52
N ILE A 157 3.00 7.70 4.96
CA ILE A 157 1.59 7.94 4.65
C ILE A 157 0.78 6.73 5.12
N VAL A 158 -0.34 6.97 5.80
CA VAL A 158 -1.33 5.93 6.11
C VAL A 158 -2.65 6.25 5.43
N ARG A 159 -3.17 5.30 4.66
CA ARG A 159 -4.47 5.40 4.00
C ARG A 159 -5.53 4.70 4.82
N VAL A 160 -6.47 5.48 5.36
CA VAL A 160 -7.43 5.02 6.35
C VAL A 160 -8.87 5.47 6.05
N HIS A 161 -9.87 4.73 6.58
CA HIS A 161 -11.27 5.12 6.55
C HIS A 161 -11.65 5.96 7.78
N ASP A 162 -11.06 5.65 8.93
CA ASP A 162 -11.38 6.26 10.23
C ASP A 162 -10.35 7.34 10.58
N VAL A 163 -10.36 8.45 9.81
CA VAL A 163 -9.33 9.50 9.82
C VAL A 163 -9.19 10.12 11.22
N LYS A 164 -10.29 10.54 11.84
CA LYS A 164 -10.28 11.21 13.14
C LYS A 164 -9.58 10.36 14.20
N GLN A 165 -9.96 9.08 14.32
CA GLN A 165 -9.41 8.15 15.31
C GLN A 165 -7.94 7.86 15.04
N THR A 166 -7.57 7.72 13.77
CA THR A 166 -6.17 7.51 13.39
C THR A 166 -5.31 8.73 13.70
N VAL A 167 -5.77 9.95 13.40
CA VAL A 167 -5.06 11.18 13.73
C VAL A 167 -4.83 11.31 15.23
N GLN A 168 -5.87 11.07 16.05
CA GLN A 168 -5.75 11.12 17.51
C GLN A 168 -4.70 10.10 18.02
N ALA A 169 -4.70 8.90 17.48
CA ALA A 169 -3.72 7.89 17.86
C ALA A 169 -2.29 8.26 17.41
N LEU A 170 -2.12 8.84 16.22
CA LEU A 170 -0.82 9.32 15.74
C LEU A 170 -0.30 10.52 16.55
N GLN A 171 -1.18 11.37 17.07
CA GLN A 171 -0.80 12.45 17.98
C GLN A 171 -0.21 11.92 19.29
N VAL A 172 -0.78 10.81 19.82
CA VAL A 172 -0.20 10.13 21.00
C VAL A 172 1.18 9.57 20.68
N LEU A 173 1.33 8.92 19.52
CA LEU A 173 2.64 8.41 19.09
C LEU A 173 3.68 9.51 18.92
N ALA A 174 3.27 10.68 18.39
CA ALA A 174 4.17 11.81 18.17
C ALA A 174 4.59 12.53 19.47
N ALA A 175 3.89 12.28 20.58
CA ALA A 175 4.21 12.85 21.90
C ALA A 175 5.27 12.05 22.68
N MET A 176 5.67 10.89 22.16
CA MET A 176 6.71 10.02 22.73
C MET A 176 8.11 10.42 22.26
#